data_5b26ae1f795d917e09b20623d935d11b
#
_entry.id   5b26ae1f795d917e09b20623d935d11b
#
_cell.length_a   1.000
_cell.length_b   1.000
_cell.length_c   1.000
_cell.angle_alpha   90.00
_cell.angle_beta   90.00
_cell.angle_gamma   90.00
#
_symmetry.space_group_name_H-M   'P 1'
#
loop_
_entity.id
_entity.type
_entity.pdbx_description
1 polymer ?
#
loop_
_entity_poly.entity_id
_entity_poly.type
_entity_poly.pdbx_seq_one_letter_code
_entity_poly.pdbx_strand_id
1 'polypeptide(L)'
;RSRGLGDVYKRQVVDEEDFAIKPMNCPGGILVYESEPRSYRDLPIRMGELGLVHRHEKSGQLHGLMRVRCFTQDDAHIFMTPEQIKDEIKGVVKLIDEVYSLFGFKYHVELSTRPDDSMGSDEDWEMATDALRSALDDIGLPYIVNEGDGAFYGPKIDFHLEDSIGRTWQCGTIQLDFQLPQRFELEYTGADGEKHRPIMIHRVVYGSVERFIGILIEHFAGAFPTWLAPVQVKVLPISDKYADYGKKVLDALHEAGIRAEMDTRSEKIGYKIREAQGQKLSLIHISEPTRPI
;
A
#
# COMPACT_ATOMS: atom_id res chain seq x y z
N ARG A 1 20.78 -17.16 23.58
CA ARG A 1 20.36 -15.87 22.98
C ARG A 1 19.14 -15.40 23.76
N SER A 2 19.22 -14.24 24.40
CA SER A 2 18.07 -13.64 25.08
C SER A 2 17.02 -13.31 24.00
N ARG A 3 15.88 -13.97 24.04
CA ARG A 3 14.72 -13.56 23.24
C ARG A 3 14.33 -12.17 23.72
N GLY A 4 14.36 -11.17 22.86
CA GLY A 4 14.00 -9.80 23.23
C GLY A 4 12.55 -9.73 23.72
N LEU A 5 12.24 -8.77 24.57
CA LEU A 5 10.88 -8.49 25.08
C LEU A 5 9.81 -8.49 23.96
N GLY A 6 10.19 -8.10 22.72
CA GLY A 6 9.29 -8.13 21.56
C GLY A 6 8.76 -9.52 21.20
N ASP A 7 9.54 -10.59 21.41
CA ASP A 7 9.09 -11.95 21.11
C ASP A 7 8.12 -12.47 22.17
N VAL A 8 8.25 -12.02 23.42
CA VAL A 8 7.38 -12.44 24.53
C VAL A 8 5.94 -11.88 24.32
N TYR A 9 5.80 -10.66 23.80
CA TYR A 9 4.48 -10.05 23.56
C TYR A 9 3.82 -10.48 22.25
N LYS A 10 4.55 -11.14 21.36
CA LYS A 10 4.00 -11.63 20.09
C LYS A 10 3.40 -13.03 20.17
N ARG A 11 3.70 -13.76 21.24
CA ARG A 11 3.24 -15.12 21.46
C ARG A 11 2.54 -15.23 22.82
N GLN A 12 1.44 -15.97 22.86
CA GLN A 12 0.74 -16.29 24.09
C GLN A 12 0.06 -17.66 23.94
N VAL A 13 -0.14 -18.32 25.05
CA VAL A 13 -0.91 -19.56 25.12
C VAL A 13 -2.33 -19.20 25.52
N VAL A 14 -3.31 -19.62 24.72
CA VAL A 14 -4.74 -19.47 24.99
C VAL A 14 -5.37 -20.83 24.81
N ASP A 15 -6.07 -21.33 25.84
CA ASP A 15 -6.71 -22.65 25.83
C ASP A 15 -5.76 -23.80 25.43
N GLU A 16 -4.54 -23.79 25.98
CA GLU A 16 -3.47 -24.76 25.71
C GLU A 16 -2.88 -24.72 24.28
N GLU A 17 -3.29 -23.76 23.46
CA GLU A 17 -2.77 -23.55 22.11
C GLU A 17 -1.83 -22.32 22.04
N ASP A 18 -0.79 -22.42 21.22
CA ASP A 18 0.17 -21.35 20.96
C ASP A 18 -0.38 -20.38 19.91
N PHE A 19 -0.52 -19.12 20.29
CA PHE A 19 -0.90 -18.01 19.39
C PHE A 19 0.25 -17.06 19.17
N ALA A 20 0.34 -16.50 17.97
CA ALA A 20 1.28 -15.44 17.63
C ALA A 20 0.60 -14.33 16.82
N ILE A 21 0.95 -13.08 17.13
CA ILE A 21 0.52 -11.95 16.31
C ILE A 21 1.27 -11.99 14.97
N LYS A 22 0.54 -11.93 13.86
CA LYS A 22 1.08 -11.99 12.50
C LYS A 22 2.03 -10.80 12.22
N PRO A 23 3.34 -11.01 12.01
CA PRO A 23 4.29 -9.93 11.71
C PRO A 23 4.44 -9.63 10.22
N MET A 24 4.00 -10.55 9.35
CA MET A 24 4.12 -10.48 7.89
C MET A 24 3.04 -11.32 7.22
N ASN A 25 2.75 -11.06 5.95
CA ASN A 25 1.68 -11.72 5.20
C ASN A 25 2.18 -12.87 4.32
N CYS A 26 3.44 -12.86 3.91
CA CYS A 26 4.02 -13.81 2.97
C CYS A 26 3.74 -15.29 3.29
N PRO A 27 3.79 -15.81 4.55
CA PRO A 27 3.45 -17.21 4.80
C PRO A 27 2.02 -17.58 4.38
N GLY A 28 1.06 -16.65 4.54
CA GLY A 28 -0.32 -16.87 4.08
C GLY A 28 -0.41 -16.98 2.55
N GLY A 29 0.27 -16.10 1.82
CA GLY A 29 0.35 -16.15 0.36
C GLY A 29 1.01 -17.43 -0.15
N ILE A 30 2.05 -17.90 0.54
CA ILE A 30 2.73 -19.17 0.22
C ILE A 30 1.77 -20.35 0.37
N LEU A 31 1.00 -20.42 1.47
CA LEU A 31 0.01 -21.49 1.66
C LEU A 31 -1.08 -21.48 0.57
N VAL A 32 -1.46 -20.30 0.10
CA VAL A 32 -2.40 -20.20 -1.05
C VAL A 32 -1.73 -20.70 -2.34
N TYR A 33 -0.46 -20.39 -2.56
CA TYR A 33 0.28 -20.94 -3.70
C TYR A 33 0.30 -22.48 -3.68
N GLU A 34 0.58 -23.08 -2.53
CA GLU A 34 0.68 -24.52 -2.31
C GLU A 34 -0.66 -25.25 -2.34
N SER A 35 -1.79 -24.55 -2.22
CA SER A 35 -3.11 -25.18 -2.16
C SER A 35 -3.49 -25.98 -3.41
N GLU A 36 -2.79 -25.77 -4.53
CA GLU A 36 -2.99 -26.46 -5.79
C GLU A 36 -1.65 -26.72 -6.48
N PRO A 37 -1.51 -27.85 -7.25
CA PRO A 37 -0.36 -28.07 -8.11
C PRO A 37 -0.23 -26.94 -9.16
N ARG A 38 0.98 -26.43 -9.35
CA ARG A 38 1.26 -25.34 -10.30
C ARG A 38 2.09 -25.82 -11.48
N SER A 39 1.88 -25.20 -12.63
CA SER A 39 2.69 -25.40 -13.83
C SER A 39 3.24 -24.06 -14.34
N TYR A 40 4.23 -24.11 -15.21
CA TYR A 40 4.79 -22.89 -15.83
C TYR A 40 3.75 -22.05 -16.57
N ARG A 41 2.61 -22.65 -16.97
CA ARG A 41 1.51 -21.94 -17.66
C ARG A 41 0.66 -21.10 -16.72
N ASP A 42 0.69 -21.41 -15.43
CA ASP A 42 -0.04 -20.67 -14.40
C ASP A 42 0.76 -19.43 -13.95
N LEU A 43 2.07 -19.41 -14.23
CA LEU A 43 2.97 -18.32 -13.83
C LEU A 43 3.03 -17.19 -14.87
N PRO A 44 3.11 -15.93 -14.47
CA PRO A 44 3.23 -15.46 -13.10
C PRO A 44 1.89 -15.43 -12.36
N ILE A 45 1.88 -15.87 -11.09
CA ILE A 45 0.74 -15.73 -10.19
C ILE A 45 0.94 -14.48 -9.35
N ARG A 46 -0.01 -13.54 -9.39
CA ARG A 46 0.00 -12.30 -8.63
C ARG A 46 -1.12 -12.33 -7.61
N MET A 47 -0.76 -12.34 -6.33
CA MET A 47 -1.70 -12.35 -5.22
C MET A 47 -1.50 -11.12 -4.36
N GLY A 48 -2.59 -10.40 -4.04
CA GLY A 48 -2.55 -9.22 -3.20
C GLY A 48 -3.57 -9.29 -2.07
N GLU A 49 -3.23 -8.69 -0.96
CA GLU A 49 -4.11 -8.54 0.20
C GLU A 49 -3.93 -7.16 0.85
N LEU A 50 -4.97 -6.66 1.49
CA LEU A 50 -4.84 -5.60 2.49
C LEU A 50 -4.59 -6.28 3.84
N GLY A 51 -3.33 -6.61 4.06
CA GLY A 51 -2.92 -7.46 5.17
C GLY A 51 -2.57 -6.68 6.43
N LEU A 52 -3.20 -7.04 7.55
CA LEU A 52 -2.87 -6.47 8.86
C LEU A 52 -1.60 -7.11 9.41
N VAL A 53 -0.60 -6.29 9.72
CA VAL A 53 0.67 -6.72 10.29
C VAL A 53 1.01 -5.98 11.57
N HIS A 54 1.84 -6.60 12.41
CA HIS A 54 2.24 -6.06 13.70
C HIS A 54 3.76 -5.99 13.81
N ARG A 55 4.28 -4.84 14.19
CA ARG A 55 5.70 -4.62 14.43
C ARG A 55 5.95 -4.04 15.81
N HIS A 56 6.97 -4.54 16.48
CA HIS A 56 7.39 -3.99 17.76
C HIS A 56 8.21 -2.71 17.53
N GLU A 57 7.51 -1.58 17.49
CA GLU A 57 8.14 -0.27 17.45
C GLU A 57 8.40 0.23 18.89
N LYS A 58 9.57 0.81 19.12
CA LYS A 58 9.87 1.45 20.42
C LYS A 58 8.92 2.63 20.63
N SER A 59 8.45 2.84 21.87
CA SER A 59 7.44 3.88 22.16
C SER A 59 7.89 5.29 21.74
N GLY A 60 9.17 5.63 21.86
CA GLY A 60 9.71 6.90 21.41
C GLY A 60 9.79 7.11 19.89
N GLN A 61 9.51 6.07 19.09
CA GLN A 61 9.47 6.15 17.64
C GLN A 61 8.05 6.28 17.06
N LEU A 62 7.02 6.11 17.91
CA LEU A 62 5.63 6.21 17.47
C LEU A 62 5.30 7.67 17.09
N HIS A 63 4.62 7.85 15.95
CA HIS A 63 4.34 9.18 15.42
C HIS A 63 3.06 9.21 14.59
N GLY A 64 1.93 9.53 15.22
CA GLY A 64 0.62 9.62 14.55
C GLY A 64 0.32 8.44 13.66
N LEU A 65 -0.10 8.68 12.42
CA LEU A 65 -0.29 7.66 11.39
C LEU A 65 1.02 7.22 10.72
N MET A 66 2.10 8.00 10.89
CA MET A 66 3.35 7.79 10.16
C MET A 66 4.14 6.58 10.68
N ARG A 67 4.03 6.26 11.98
CA ARG A 67 4.71 5.12 12.59
C ARG A 67 3.89 4.53 13.72
N VAL A 68 3.32 3.37 13.46
CA VAL A 68 2.39 2.65 14.34
C VAL A 68 2.83 1.20 14.53
N ARG A 69 2.31 0.52 15.55
CA ARG A 69 2.64 -0.88 15.84
C ARG A 69 1.77 -1.89 15.10
N CYS A 70 0.60 -1.45 14.68
CA CYS A 70 -0.36 -2.24 13.92
C CYS A 70 -0.79 -1.42 12.72
N PHE A 71 -0.66 -1.95 11.52
CA PHE A 71 -0.98 -1.24 10.29
C PHE A 71 -1.39 -2.19 9.18
N THR A 72 -2.10 -1.66 8.20
CA THR A 72 -2.51 -2.36 7.00
C THR A 72 -1.45 -2.17 5.91
N GLN A 73 -1.00 -3.27 5.30
CA GLN A 73 -0.15 -3.25 4.12
C GLN A 73 -0.97 -3.60 2.86
N ASP A 74 -0.71 -2.90 1.77
CA ASP A 74 -1.15 -3.28 0.42
C ASP A 74 -0.19 -4.33 -0.15
N ASP A 75 -0.06 -5.43 0.57
CA ASP A 75 0.95 -6.45 0.32
C ASP A 75 0.57 -7.34 -0.86
N ALA A 76 1.53 -7.62 -1.72
CA ALA A 76 1.33 -8.59 -2.78
C ALA A 76 2.58 -9.41 -3.04
N HIS A 77 2.33 -10.64 -3.43
CA HIS A 77 3.35 -11.64 -3.72
C HIS A 77 3.17 -12.13 -5.15
N ILE A 78 4.26 -12.10 -5.92
CA ILE A 78 4.27 -12.56 -7.30
C ILE A 78 5.18 -13.76 -7.38
N PHE A 79 4.64 -14.90 -7.76
CA PHE A 79 5.38 -16.14 -8.00
C PHE A 79 5.60 -16.28 -9.50
N MET A 80 6.85 -16.53 -9.93
CA MET A 80 7.21 -16.47 -11.34
C MET A 80 8.36 -17.41 -11.69
N THR A 81 8.58 -17.58 -12.99
CA THR A 81 9.79 -18.23 -13.49
C THR A 81 10.96 -17.22 -13.57
N PRO A 82 12.22 -17.69 -13.66
CA PRO A 82 13.38 -16.80 -13.81
C PRO A 82 13.28 -15.82 -15.00
N GLU A 83 12.71 -16.28 -16.11
CA GLU A 83 12.59 -15.49 -17.34
C GLU A 83 11.61 -14.33 -17.20
N GLN A 84 10.66 -14.43 -16.25
CA GLN A 84 9.61 -13.42 -16.03
C GLN A 84 10.02 -12.29 -15.09
N ILE A 85 11.14 -12.43 -14.35
CA ILE A 85 11.57 -11.48 -13.30
C ILE A 85 11.57 -10.04 -13.81
N LYS A 86 12.23 -9.80 -14.92
CA LYS A 86 12.46 -8.46 -15.45
C LYS A 86 11.15 -7.76 -15.84
N ASP A 87 10.25 -8.47 -16.47
CA ASP A 87 8.96 -7.93 -16.91
C ASP A 87 8.04 -7.68 -15.72
N GLU A 88 8.06 -8.54 -14.71
CA GLU A 88 7.28 -8.34 -13.48
C GLU A 88 7.79 -7.13 -12.69
N ILE A 89 9.10 -6.96 -12.54
CA ILE A 89 9.67 -5.77 -11.89
C ILE A 89 9.25 -4.50 -12.64
N LYS A 90 9.37 -4.47 -13.97
CA LYS A 90 8.94 -3.32 -14.79
C LYS A 90 7.45 -3.02 -14.61
N GLY A 91 6.62 -4.06 -14.57
CA GLY A 91 5.18 -3.91 -14.35
C GLY A 91 4.86 -3.27 -12.99
N VAL A 92 5.57 -3.69 -11.92
CA VAL A 92 5.38 -3.11 -10.58
C VAL A 92 5.91 -1.67 -10.51
N VAL A 93 7.08 -1.38 -11.10
CA VAL A 93 7.62 -0.01 -11.16
C VAL A 93 6.62 0.92 -11.84
N LYS A 94 6.07 0.49 -12.99
CA LYS A 94 5.06 1.27 -13.71
C LYS A 94 3.80 1.50 -12.86
N LEU A 95 3.31 0.49 -12.15
CA LEU A 95 2.17 0.63 -11.25
C LEU A 95 2.43 1.66 -10.15
N ILE A 96 3.62 1.63 -9.53
CA ILE A 96 4.00 2.58 -8.50
C ILE A 96 4.05 4.00 -9.06
N ASP A 97 4.67 4.19 -10.23
CA ASP A 97 4.75 5.49 -10.89
C ASP A 97 3.36 6.06 -11.25
N GLU A 98 2.48 5.22 -11.81
CA GLU A 98 1.09 5.61 -12.11
C GLU A 98 0.34 6.07 -10.86
N VAL A 99 0.47 5.33 -9.75
CA VAL A 99 -0.19 5.67 -8.48
C VAL A 99 0.36 6.98 -7.90
N TYR A 100 1.69 7.14 -7.86
CA TYR A 100 2.29 8.34 -7.27
C TYR A 100 2.04 9.58 -8.11
N SER A 101 2.07 9.44 -9.44
CA SER A 101 1.73 10.50 -10.37
C SER A 101 0.29 10.98 -10.23
N LEU A 102 -0.66 10.07 -9.92
CA LEU A 102 -2.06 10.43 -9.68
C LEU A 102 -2.24 11.46 -8.56
N PHE A 103 -1.38 11.39 -7.54
CA PHE A 103 -1.37 12.33 -6.41
C PHE A 103 -0.42 13.52 -6.60
N GLY A 104 0.41 13.51 -7.66
CA GLY A 104 1.44 14.52 -7.90
C GLY A 104 2.62 14.45 -6.95
N PHE A 105 2.91 13.27 -6.39
CA PHE A 105 4.04 13.08 -5.51
C PHE A 105 5.39 13.13 -6.25
N LYS A 106 6.37 13.74 -5.59
CA LYS A 106 7.78 13.57 -5.94
C LYS A 106 8.34 12.39 -5.18
N TYR A 107 9.17 11.62 -5.83
CA TYR A 107 9.85 10.47 -5.21
C TYR A 107 11.24 10.26 -5.80
N HIS A 108 12.09 9.57 -5.08
CA HIS A 108 13.34 9.03 -5.58
C HIS A 108 13.39 7.51 -5.33
N VAL A 109 14.26 6.85 -6.07
CA VAL A 109 14.38 5.40 -6.05
C VAL A 109 15.75 5.00 -5.51
N GLU A 110 15.78 4.00 -4.64
CA GLU A 110 17.00 3.40 -4.13
C GLU A 110 17.04 1.92 -4.47
N LEU A 111 18.20 1.45 -4.95
CA LEU A 111 18.51 0.04 -5.10
C LEU A 111 19.36 -0.39 -3.91
N SER A 112 18.75 -1.11 -2.97
CA SER A 112 19.41 -1.57 -1.75
C SER A 112 20.00 -2.96 -1.96
N THR A 113 21.31 -3.06 -1.72
CA THR A 113 22.09 -4.28 -1.95
C THR A 113 22.29 -5.09 -0.67
N ARG A 114 23.09 -6.13 -0.74
CA ARG A 114 23.29 -7.15 0.30
C ARG A 114 23.79 -6.57 1.63
N PRO A 115 23.12 -6.80 2.76
CA PRO A 115 23.63 -6.48 4.09
C PRO A 115 24.62 -7.55 4.60
N ASP A 116 25.43 -7.18 5.61
CA ASP A 116 26.41 -8.08 6.23
C ASP A 116 25.74 -9.33 6.84
N ASP A 117 24.57 -9.17 7.50
CA ASP A 117 23.80 -10.27 8.08
C ASP A 117 22.70 -10.70 7.10
N SER A 118 23.08 -11.50 6.11
CA SER A 118 22.19 -11.94 5.03
C SER A 118 22.22 -13.47 4.85
N MET A 119 21.19 -13.98 4.17
CA MET A 119 21.04 -15.39 3.80
C MET A 119 21.23 -15.58 2.30
N GLY A 120 21.53 -16.80 1.88
CA GLY A 120 21.70 -17.16 0.47
C GLY A 120 23.17 -17.10 0.01
N SER A 121 23.40 -17.63 -1.18
CA SER A 121 24.74 -17.66 -1.81
C SER A 121 25.09 -16.30 -2.42
N ASP A 122 26.37 -16.11 -2.72
CA ASP A 122 26.85 -14.90 -3.41
C ASP A 122 26.24 -14.82 -4.81
N GLU A 123 26.13 -15.96 -5.50
CA GLU A 123 25.55 -16.07 -6.83
C GLU A 123 24.06 -15.68 -6.86
N ASP A 124 23.27 -16.12 -5.86
CA ASP A 124 21.85 -15.72 -5.75
C ASP A 124 21.72 -14.20 -5.59
N TRP A 125 22.58 -13.60 -4.75
CA TRP A 125 22.57 -12.15 -4.51
C TRP A 125 23.01 -11.33 -5.72
N GLU A 126 24.03 -11.77 -6.44
CA GLU A 126 24.47 -11.13 -7.68
C GLU A 126 23.36 -11.17 -8.73
N MET A 127 22.80 -12.37 -8.97
CA MET A 127 21.72 -12.55 -9.94
C MET A 127 20.49 -11.70 -9.60
N ALA A 128 20.09 -11.68 -8.32
CA ALA A 128 18.95 -10.89 -7.87
C ALA A 128 19.19 -9.38 -8.02
N THR A 129 20.38 -8.91 -7.61
CA THR A 129 20.74 -7.49 -7.69
C THR A 129 20.83 -7.02 -9.15
N ASP A 130 21.43 -7.84 -10.03
CA ASP A 130 21.55 -7.52 -11.44
C ASP A 130 20.19 -7.55 -12.15
N ALA A 131 19.28 -8.42 -11.75
CA ALA A 131 17.92 -8.42 -12.28
C ALA A 131 17.18 -7.12 -11.94
N LEU A 132 17.26 -6.65 -10.67
CA LEU A 132 16.67 -5.38 -10.26
C LEU A 132 17.32 -4.19 -10.97
N ARG A 133 18.66 -4.14 -11.04
CA ARG A 133 19.43 -3.10 -11.74
C ARG A 133 19.06 -3.04 -13.21
N SER A 134 19.11 -4.17 -13.90
CA SER A 134 18.80 -4.26 -15.33
C SER A 134 17.36 -3.81 -15.65
N ALA A 135 16.40 -4.07 -14.75
CA ALA A 135 15.02 -3.60 -14.93
C ALA A 135 14.93 -2.07 -14.81
N LEU A 136 15.62 -1.47 -13.82
CA LEU A 136 15.65 -0.01 -13.64
C LEU A 136 16.36 0.70 -14.81
N ASP A 137 17.50 0.16 -15.26
CA ASP A 137 18.25 0.68 -16.39
C ASP A 137 17.43 0.65 -17.69
N ASP A 138 16.71 -0.43 -17.95
CA ASP A 138 15.83 -0.58 -19.12
C ASP A 138 14.67 0.43 -19.14
N ILE A 139 14.13 0.78 -17.96
CA ILE A 139 13.07 1.78 -17.83
C ILE A 139 13.66 3.19 -17.96
N GLY A 140 14.96 3.36 -17.71
CA GLY A 140 15.62 4.66 -17.65
C GLY A 140 15.26 5.46 -16.41
N LEU A 141 14.84 4.79 -15.33
CA LEU A 141 14.49 5.43 -14.07
C LEU A 141 15.78 5.69 -13.27
N PRO A 142 16.10 6.96 -12.90
CA PRO A 142 17.27 7.25 -12.10
C PRO A 142 17.10 6.67 -10.67
N TYR A 143 18.16 6.07 -10.17
CA TYR A 143 18.20 5.49 -8.83
C TYR A 143 19.55 5.71 -8.14
N ILE A 144 19.53 5.60 -6.82
CA ILE A 144 20.72 5.66 -5.97
C ILE A 144 21.00 4.23 -5.48
N VAL A 145 22.25 3.80 -5.51
CA VAL A 145 22.63 2.51 -4.90
C VAL A 145 22.86 2.74 -3.42
N ASN A 146 22.09 2.02 -2.60
CA ASN A 146 22.18 2.02 -1.14
C ASN A 146 22.83 0.69 -0.70
N GLU A 147 24.13 0.72 -0.49
CA GLU A 147 24.89 -0.49 -0.17
C GLU A 147 24.57 -0.98 1.24
N GLY A 148 24.27 -2.29 1.34
CA GLY A 148 24.05 -2.94 2.64
C GLY A 148 22.68 -2.74 3.26
N ASP A 149 21.72 -2.07 2.60
CA ASP A 149 20.37 -1.82 3.13
C ASP A 149 19.31 -2.80 2.61
N GLY A 150 19.71 -3.84 1.90
CA GLY A 150 18.82 -4.92 1.44
C GLY A 150 18.13 -5.65 2.59
N ALA A 151 17.09 -6.40 2.29
CA ALA A 151 16.52 -7.31 3.27
C ALA A 151 17.50 -8.48 3.51
N PHE A 152 17.40 -9.13 4.67
CA PHE A 152 18.29 -10.25 4.99
C PHE A 152 18.16 -11.43 4.02
N TYR A 153 17.09 -11.49 3.22
CA TYR A 153 16.77 -12.56 2.26
C TYR A 153 16.86 -12.16 0.78
N GLY A 154 17.06 -10.88 0.47
CA GLY A 154 17.19 -10.43 -0.92
C GLY A 154 17.32 -8.91 -1.08
N PRO A 155 17.80 -8.47 -2.25
CA PRO A 155 17.91 -7.06 -2.61
C PRO A 155 16.53 -6.45 -2.83
N LYS A 156 16.45 -5.13 -2.76
CA LYS A 156 15.17 -4.42 -2.91
C LYS A 156 15.33 -3.11 -3.68
N ILE A 157 14.24 -2.71 -4.32
CA ILE A 157 14.04 -1.35 -4.84
C ILE A 157 13.08 -0.66 -3.88
N ASP A 158 13.49 0.47 -3.32
CA ASP A 158 12.69 1.30 -2.42
C ASP A 158 12.30 2.60 -3.10
N PHE A 159 11.04 2.99 -2.93
CA PHE A 159 10.49 4.25 -3.42
C PHE A 159 10.23 5.17 -2.23
N HIS A 160 10.95 6.27 -2.20
CA HIS A 160 10.88 7.26 -1.13
C HIS A 160 10.07 8.47 -1.57
N LEU A 161 8.88 8.65 -0.98
CA LEU A 161 8.04 9.83 -1.21
C LEU A 161 8.56 11.03 -0.43
N GLU A 162 8.55 12.20 -1.06
CA GLU A 162 8.81 13.48 -0.41
C GLU A 162 7.49 14.07 0.12
N ASP A 163 7.44 14.40 1.40
CA ASP A 163 6.29 15.07 2.01
C ASP A 163 6.33 16.58 1.79
N SER A 164 5.27 17.29 2.24
CA SER A 164 5.09 18.71 2.05
C SER A 164 6.17 19.60 2.69
N ILE A 165 6.98 19.07 3.59
CA ILE A 165 8.07 19.78 4.27
C ILE A 165 9.46 19.22 3.91
N GLY A 166 9.55 18.40 2.86
CA GLY A 166 10.80 17.86 2.33
C GLY A 166 11.38 16.66 3.08
N ARG A 167 10.61 15.99 3.97
CA ARG A 167 11.02 14.71 4.56
C ARG A 167 10.71 13.58 3.59
N THR A 168 11.56 12.55 3.57
CA THR A 168 11.36 11.38 2.74
C THR A 168 10.82 10.20 3.55
N TRP A 169 9.89 9.46 2.95
CA TRP A 169 9.23 8.31 3.55
C TRP A 169 9.26 7.12 2.59
N GLN A 170 9.90 6.04 3.00
CA GLN A 170 9.81 4.78 2.28
C GLN A 170 8.35 4.30 2.28
N CYS A 171 7.78 4.16 1.10
CA CYS A 171 6.41 3.68 0.87
C CYS A 171 6.43 2.46 -0.04
N GLY A 172 6.66 2.63 -1.34
CA GLY A 172 6.76 1.52 -2.28
C GLY A 172 8.03 0.71 -2.09
N THR A 173 7.93 -0.60 -2.24
CA THR A 173 9.08 -1.49 -2.18
C THR A 173 8.85 -2.69 -3.10
N ILE A 174 9.89 -3.12 -3.80
CA ILE A 174 9.96 -4.35 -4.58
C ILE A 174 11.14 -5.16 -4.02
N GLN A 175 10.89 -6.34 -3.49
CA GLN A 175 11.91 -7.22 -2.93
C GLN A 175 11.93 -8.53 -3.70
N LEU A 176 13.08 -8.91 -4.23
CA LEU A 176 13.25 -10.17 -4.93
C LEU A 176 13.73 -11.24 -3.93
N ASP A 177 13.06 -12.37 -3.90
CA ASP A 177 13.25 -13.42 -2.91
C ASP A 177 13.39 -14.79 -3.55
N PHE A 178 14.55 -15.40 -3.37
CA PHE A 178 14.86 -16.77 -3.74
C PHE A 178 14.81 -17.73 -2.52
N GLN A 179 14.80 -17.19 -1.31
CA GLN A 179 15.00 -17.93 -0.07
C GLN A 179 13.72 -18.55 0.47
N LEU A 180 12.62 -17.79 0.54
CA LEU A 180 11.34 -18.32 1.01
C LEU A 180 10.81 -19.44 0.11
N PRO A 181 10.81 -19.31 -1.23
CA PRO A 181 10.43 -20.41 -2.10
C PRO A 181 11.25 -21.69 -1.85
N GLN A 182 12.53 -21.55 -1.56
CA GLN A 182 13.39 -22.70 -1.21
C GLN A 182 13.05 -23.31 0.14
N ARG A 183 12.82 -22.47 1.16
CA ARG A 183 12.55 -22.93 2.55
C ARG A 183 11.18 -23.56 2.73
N PHE A 184 10.20 -23.12 1.93
CA PHE A 184 8.87 -23.69 1.89
C PHE A 184 8.73 -24.79 0.83
N GLU A 185 9.84 -25.17 0.17
CA GLU A 185 9.89 -26.24 -0.84
C GLU A 185 8.87 -26.06 -1.97
N LEU A 186 8.57 -24.78 -2.34
CA LEU A 186 7.61 -24.46 -3.40
C LEU A 186 8.05 -25.03 -4.74
N GLU A 187 7.12 -25.54 -5.53
CA GLU A 187 7.41 -26.14 -6.82
C GLU A 187 6.37 -25.76 -7.89
N TYR A 188 6.82 -25.75 -9.13
CA TYR A 188 5.95 -25.78 -10.31
C TYR A 188 6.47 -26.82 -11.31
N THR A 189 5.59 -27.36 -12.15
CA THR A 189 6.00 -28.26 -13.24
C THR A 189 6.40 -27.42 -14.45
N GLY A 190 7.63 -27.55 -14.91
CA GLY A 190 8.18 -26.87 -16.08
C GLY A 190 7.64 -27.41 -17.42
N ALA A 191 8.04 -26.77 -18.51
CA ALA A 191 7.70 -27.22 -19.88
C ALA A 191 8.38 -28.55 -20.22
N ASP A 192 9.47 -28.89 -19.55
CA ASP A 192 10.22 -30.13 -19.62
C ASP A 192 9.56 -31.29 -18.83
N GLY A 193 8.49 -30.99 -18.07
CA GLY A 193 7.82 -31.96 -17.22
C GLY A 193 8.46 -32.15 -15.85
N GLU A 194 9.58 -31.49 -15.57
CA GLU A 194 10.31 -31.60 -14.30
C GLU A 194 9.81 -30.55 -13.29
N LYS A 195 10.20 -30.74 -12.03
CA LYS A 195 9.89 -29.82 -10.93
C LYS A 195 10.94 -28.72 -10.83
N HIS A 196 10.47 -27.49 -10.83
CA HIS A 196 11.28 -26.30 -10.71
C HIS A 196 10.83 -25.45 -9.53
N ARG A 197 11.75 -24.62 -9.02
CA ARG A 197 11.46 -23.68 -7.93
C ARG A 197 11.05 -22.32 -8.47
N PRO A 198 9.90 -21.76 -8.07
CA PRO A 198 9.55 -20.41 -8.44
C PRO A 198 10.44 -19.40 -7.74
N ILE A 199 10.50 -18.20 -8.30
CA ILE A 199 11.06 -17.01 -7.67
C ILE A 199 9.89 -16.16 -7.19
N MET A 200 10.10 -15.41 -6.11
CA MET A 200 9.05 -14.61 -5.49
C MET A 200 9.44 -13.13 -5.44
N ILE A 201 8.49 -12.26 -5.76
CA ILE A 201 8.58 -10.84 -5.47
C ILE A 201 7.59 -10.52 -4.35
N HIS A 202 8.07 -9.82 -3.32
CA HIS A 202 7.25 -9.10 -2.37
C HIS A 202 7.13 -7.65 -2.84
N ARG A 203 5.92 -7.11 -2.95
CA ARG A 203 5.76 -5.72 -3.36
C ARG A 203 4.68 -5.02 -2.55
N VAL A 204 4.91 -3.76 -2.28
CA VAL A 204 3.93 -2.80 -1.78
C VAL A 204 4.01 -1.53 -2.61
N VAL A 205 2.88 -0.85 -2.82
CA VAL A 205 2.81 0.46 -3.47
C VAL A 205 2.72 1.57 -2.42
N TYR A 206 1.79 1.41 -1.49
CA TYR A 206 1.60 2.37 -0.38
C TYR A 206 2.49 2.06 0.83
N GLY A 207 2.88 0.80 1.00
CA GLY A 207 3.52 0.29 2.21
C GLY A 207 2.53 0.23 3.38
N SER A 208 2.70 1.05 4.41
CA SER A 208 1.66 1.25 5.42
C SER A 208 0.59 2.18 4.87
N VAL A 209 -0.65 1.69 4.73
CA VAL A 209 -1.80 2.49 4.26
C VAL A 209 -2.03 3.68 5.20
N GLU A 210 -1.87 3.49 6.52
CA GLU A 210 -2.00 4.55 7.51
C GLU A 210 -0.96 5.65 7.30
N ARG A 211 0.31 5.29 7.02
CA ARG A 211 1.36 6.26 6.69
C ARG A 211 1.03 7.00 5.41
N PHE A 212 0.63 6.29 4.38
CA PHE A 212 0.29 6.89 3.10
C PHE A 212 -0.88 7.86 3.22
N ILE A 213 -1.92 7.52 4.00
CA ILE A 213 -3.02 8.43 4.32
C ILE A 213 -2.49 9.66 5.08
N GLY A 214 -1.58 9.48 6.03
CA GLY A 214 -0.95 10.60 6.75
C GLY A 214 -0.22 11.55 5.80
N ILE A 215 0.56 11.01 4.87
CA ILE A 215 1.26 11.80 3.83
C ILE A 215 0.24 12.54 2.93
N LEU A 216 -0.84 11.87 2.50
CA LEU A 216 -1.89 12.49 1.69
C LEU A 216 -2.58 13.64 2.42
N ILE A 217 -2.91 13.48 3.72
CA ILE A 217 -3.51 14.54 4.53
C ILE A 217 -2.59 15.78 4.59
N GLU A 218 -1.30 15.58 4.79
CA GLU A 218 -0.32 16.66 4.81
C GLU A 218 -0.15 17.29 3.41
N HIS A 219 -0.05 16.47 2.37
CA HIS A 219 0.15 16.91 0.98
C HIS A 219 -1.00 17.79 0.50
N PHE A 220 -2.24 17.39 0.75
CA PHE A 220 -3.42 18.17 0.36
C PHE A 220 -3.86 19.18 1.43
N ALA A 221 -3.14 19.28 2.55
CA ALA A 221 -3.54 20.09 3.71
C ALA A 221 -5.01 19.84 4.13
N GLY A 222 -5.49 18.59 3.98
CA GLY A 222 -6.86 18.16 4.22
C GLY A 222 -7.88 18.52 3.13
N ALA A 223 -7.51 19.29 2.09
CA ALA A 223 -8.37 19.63 0.96
C ALA A 223 -8.18 18.60 -0.17
N PHE A 224 -8.69 17.39 0.04
CA PHE A 224 -8.56 16.31 -0.92
C PHE A 224 -9.20 16.61 -2.28
N PRO A 225 -8.67 16.06 -3.38
CA PRO A 225 -9.38 16.02 -4.65
C PRO A 225 -10.78 15.41 -4.47
N THR A 226 -11.77 15.88 -5.21
CA THR A 226 -13.17 15.49 -5.02
C THR A 226 -13.38 13.98 -5.06
N TRP A 227 -12.68 13.28 -5.96
CA TRP A 227 -12.80 11.82 -6.07
C TRP A 227 -12.28 11.05 -4.83
N LEU A 228 -11.34 11.65 -4.09
CA LEU A 228 -10.75 11.05 -2.87
C LEU A 228 -11.43 11.54 -1.58
N ALA A 229 -12.10 12.71 -1.63
CA ALA A 229 -12.72 13.31 -0.45
C ALA A 229 -13.73 12.36 0.22
N PRO A 230 -13.69 12.15 1.56
CA PRO A 230 -14.67 11.34 2.27
C PRO A 230 -16.10 11.82 2.05
N VAL A 231 -16.31 13.13 2.07
CA VAL A 231 -17.54 13.81 1.68
C VAL A 231 -17.24 14.63 0.45
N GLN A 232 -17.90 14.32 -0.67
CA GLN A 232 -17.67 14.99 -1.95
C GLN A 232 -18.57 16.21 -2.12
N VAL A 233 -19.82 16.11 -1.65
CA VAL A 233 -20.83 17.14 -1.78
C VAL A 233 -21.55 17.34 -0.46
N LYS A 234 -21.77 18.60 -0.05
CA LYS A 234 -22.64 18.94 1.07
C LYS A 234 -23.85 19.71 0.57
N VAL A 235 -25.05 19.18 0.85
CA VAL A 235 -26.33 19.79 0.51
C VAL A 235 -26.77 20.67 1.68
N LEU A 236 -26.97 21.96 1.42
CA LEU A 236 -27.33 22.95 2.44
C LEU A 236 -28.70 23.55 2.14
N PRO A 237 -29.82 23.04 2.70
CA PRO A 237 -31.12 23.69 2.60
C PRO A 237 -31.10 25.08 3.23
N ILE A 238 -31.64 26.08 2.55
CA ILE A 238 -31.68 27.49 3.02
C ILE A 238 -32.56 27.62 4.25
N SER A 239 -33.63 26.82 4.31
CA SER A 239 -34.55 26.72 5.47
C SER A 239 -35.19 25.36 5.51
N ASP A 240 -35.80 25.03 6.63
CA ASP A 240 -36.54 23.77 6.87
C ASP A 240 -37.64 23.51 5.82
N LYS A 241 -38.19 24.56 5.21
CA LYS A 241 -39.18 24.45 4.12
C LYS A 241 -38.62 23.73 2.87
N TYR A 242 -37.33 23.72 2.70
CA TYR A 242 -36.67 23.09 1.55
C TYR A 242 -35.96 21.78 1.91
N ALA A 243 -36.18 21.26 3.12
CA ALA A 243 -35.57 20.01 3.57
C ALA A 243 -35.95 18.82 2.67
N ASP A 244 -37.22 18.72 2.28
CA ASP A 244 -37.70 17.66 1.39
C ASP A 244 -37.07 17.72 -0.02
N TYR A 245 -36.86 18.93 -0.52
CA TYR A 245 -36.15 19.11 -1.78
C TYR A 245 -34.66 18.78 -1.64
N GLY A 246 -34.03 19.24 -0.56
CA GLY A 246 -32.65 18.90 -0.24
C GLY A 246 -32.44 17.39 -0.14
N LYS A 247 -33.42 16.67 0.44
CA LYS A 247 -33.39 15.22 0.49
C LYS A 247 -33.45 14.56 -0.90
N LYS A 248 -34.31 15.07 -1.79
CA LYS A 248 -34.35 14.55 -3.19
C LYS A 248 -33.02 14.74 -3.90
N VAL A 249 -32.32 15.88 -3.68
CA VAL A 249 -30.99 16.12 -4.23
C VAL A 249 -29.97 15.15 -3.64
N LEU A 250 -30.01 14.97 -2.32
CA LEU A 250 -29.12 14.00 -1.63
C LEU A 250 -29.32 12.59 -2.17
N ASP A 251 -30.59 12.14 -2.28
CA ASP A 251 -30.90 10.81 -2.77
C ASP A 251 -30.39 10.61 -4.22
N ALA A 252 -30.58 11.59 -5.10
CA ALA A 252 -30.05 11.56 -6.47
C ALA A 252 -28.50 11.51 -6.53
N LEU A 253 -27.81 12.22 -5.62
CA LEU A 253 -26.37 12.15 -5.50
C LEU A 253 -25.89 10.75 -5.05
N HIS A 254 -26.59 10.15 -4.07
CA HIS A 254 -26.29 8.80 -3.61
C HIS A 254 -26.54 7.75 -4.70
N GLU A 255 -27.64 7.87 -5.47
CA GLU A 255 -27.93 7.00 -6.63
C GLU A 255 -26.84 7.11 -7.70
N ALA A 256 -26.23 8.29 -7.87
CA ALA A 256 -25.09 8.50 -8.76
C ALA A 256 -23.74 8.02 -8.16
N GLY A 257 -23.74 7.39 -6.98
CA GLY A 257 -22.53 6.90 -6.32
C GLY A 257 -21.66 8.00 -5.68
N ILE A 258 -22.22 9.20 -5.46
CA ILE A 258 -21.51 10.35 -4.87
C ILE A 258 -21.67 10.31 -3.35
N ARG A 259 -20.56 10.43 -2.62
CA ARG A 259 -20.56 10.53 -1.15
C ARG A 259 -21.00 11.94 -0.76
N ALA A 260 -22.28 12.08 -0.43
CA ALA A 260 -22.90 13.34 -0.09
C ALA A 260 -23.48 13.34 1.32
N GLU A 261 -23.54 14.50 1.95
CA GLU A 261 -24.20 14.74 3.23
C GLU A 261 -25.14 15.94 3.12
N MET A 262 -26.19 15.99 3.97
CA MET A 262 -27.08 17.12 4.08
C MET A 262 -27.00 17.70 5.49
N ASP A 263 -26.89 19.02 5.59
CA ASP A 263 -26.97 19.74 6.87
C ASP A 263 -28.41 20.11 7.19
N THR A 264 -29.04 19.32 8.07
CA THR A 264 -30.43 19.48 8.49
C THR A 264 -30.63 20.42 9.68
N ARG A 265 -29.56 21.04 10.19
CA ARG A 265 -29.65 21.92 11.35
C ARG A 265 -30.42 23.20 11.00
N SER A 266 -31.18 23.73 11.98
CA SER A 266 -31.91 25.00 11.85
C SER A 266 -30.95 26.19 12.10
N GLU A 267 -29.97 26.37 11.16
CA GLU A 267 -28.94 27.41 11.22
C GLU A 267 -29.00 28.33 10.00
N LYS A 268 -28.45 29.54 10.13
CA LYS A 268 -28.36 30.48 9.00
C LYS A 268 -27.47 29.90 7.90
N ILE A 269 -27.92 30.03 6.66
CA ILE A 269 -27.19 29.49 5.49
C ILE A 269 -25.73 29.93 5.44
N GLY A 270 -25.42 31.19 5.76
CA GLY A 270 -24.05 31.71 5.80
C GLY A 270 -23.17 31.01 6.86
N TYR A 271 -23.77 30.53 7.97
CA TYR A 271 -23.06 29.73 8.95
C TYR A 271 -22.77 28.33 8.41
N LYS A 272 -23.78 27.67 7.83
CA LYS A 272 -23.62 26.32 7.22
C LYS A 272 -22.55 26.34 6.11
N ILE A 273 -22.54 27.37 5.25
CA ILE A 273 -21.53 27.52 4.19
C ILE A 273 -20.11 27.62 4.78
N ARG A 274 -19.93 28.50 5.80
CA ARG A 274 -18.61 28.73 6.41
C ARG A 274 -18.08 27.47 7.09
N GLU A 275 -18.96 26.72 7.75
CA GLU A 275 -18.59 25.48 8.41
C GLU A 275 -18.22 24.40 7.37
N ALA A 276 -18.99 24.27 6.29
CA ALA A 276 -18.67 23.37 5.18
C ALA A 276 -17.35 23.72 4.50
N GLN A 277 -17.07 25.01 4.30
CA GLN A 277 -15.78 25.49 3.80
C GLN A 277 -14.62 25.17 4.77
N GLY A 278 -14.87 25.29 6.09
CA GLY A 278 -13.92 24.90 7.13
C GLY A 278 -13.56 23.42 7.11
N GLN A 279 -14.49 22.56 6.66
CA GLN A 279 -14.26 21.14 6.40
C GLN A 279 -13.49 20.86 5.09
N LYS A 280 -13.11 21.92 4.36
CA LYS A 280 -12.36 21.86 3.10
C LYS A 280 -13.05 21.03 2.00
N LEU A 281 -14.39 21.09 1.97
CA LEU A 281 -15.19 20.42 0.96
C LEU A 281 -15.01 21.06 -0.41
N SER A 282 -14.86 20.25 -1.44
CA SER A 282 -14.67 20.68 -2.82
C SER A 282 -15.96 21.25 -3.43
N LEU A 283 -17.12 20.70 -3.05
CA LEU A 283 -18.43 21.05 -3.58
C LEU A 283 -19.45 21.29 -2.47
N ILE A 284 -20.12 22.46 -2.57
CA ILE A 284 -21.22 22.86 -1.68
C ILE A 284 -22.43 23.15 -2.56
N HIS A 285 -23.54 22.44 -2.37
CA HIS A 285 -24.80 22.69 -3.05
C HIS A 285 -25.78 23.43 -2.12
N ILE A 286 -26.15 24.65 -2.49
CA ILE A 286 -27.16 25.43 -1.77
C ILE A 286 -28.52 25.10 -2.37
N SER A 287 -29.39 24.50 -1.56
CA SER A 287 -30.67 23.96 -2.01
C SER A 287 -31.82 24.91 -1.77
N GLU A 288 -32.35 25.47 -2.87
CA GLU A 288 -33.70 26.03 -2.97
C GLU A 288 -34.29 25.62 -4.34
N PRO A 289 -35.62 25.38 -4.43
CA PRO A 289 -36.25 25.19 -5.74
C PRO A 289 -36.09 26.50 -6.52
N THR A 290 -35.48 26.43 -7.72
CA THR A 290 -35.47 27.53 -8.64
C THR A 290 -36.91 27.94 -8.93
N ARG A 291 -37.29 29.22 -8.75
CA ARG A 291 -38.55 29.73 -9.23
C ARG A 291 -38.55 29.56 -10.75
N PRO A 292 -39.61 28.94 -11.34
CA PRO A 292 -39.71 28.96 -12.80
C PRO A 292 -39.71 30.44 -13.24
N ILE A 293 -38.77 30.74 -14.10
CA ILE A 293 -38.71 32.07 -14.78
C ILE A 293 -39.94 32.20 -15.66
#